data_da0fc437cbb8d76b4b39549ec48e16b0
#
_entry.id   da0fc437cbb8d76b4b39549ec48e16b0
#
_cell.length_a   1.000
_cell.length_b   1.000
_cell.length_c   1.000
_cell.angle_alpha   90.00
_cell.angle_beta   90.00
_cell.angle_gamma   90.00
#
_symmetry.space_group_name_H-M   'P 1'
#
loop_
_entity.id
_entity.type
_entity.pdbx_description
1 polymer ?
#
loop_
_entity_poly.entity_id
_entity_poly.type
_entity_poly.pdbx_seq_one_letter_code
_entity_poly.pdbx_strand_id
1 'polypeptide(L)'
;MSELEIDKIGLKVGLEIHQQLDTKKKLFCNCKSVENTEYTGKFTRKLRASKSELGKIDPAALFESSKSKTMVYYENQNSNCLVEKDEEPPHNLDVKAKEIVLLVSSAL
;
A
#
# COMPACT_ATOMS: atom_id res chain seq x y z
N MET A 1 30.79 25.18 11.14
CA MET A 1 30.03 24.01 11.54
C MET A 1 30.87 22.77 11.22
N SER A 2 31.22 22.00 12.21
CA SER A 2 31.98 20.77 11.98
C SER A 2 31.14 19.80 11.17
N GLU A 3 31.73 19.18 10.18
CA GLU A 3 31.10 18.08 9.47
C GLU A 3 30.74 16.99 10.47
N LEU A 4 29.50 16.48 10.39
CA LEU A 4 29.08 15.34 11.18
C LEU A 4 29.91 14.12 10.75
N GLU A 5 30.64 13.56 11.70
CA GLU A 5 31.38 12.32 11.43
C GLU A 5 30.40 11.13 11.42
N ILE A 6 29.77 10.95 10.26
CA ILE A 6 28.70 9.97 10.03
C ILE A 6 29.12 8.58 10.44
N ASP A 7 30.35 8.20 10.15
CA ASP A 7 30.89 6.88 10.49
C ASP A 7 30.95 6.61 11.99
N LYS A 8 31.26 7.64 12.78
CA LYS A 8 31.29 7.53 14.24
C LYS A 8 29.90 7.45 14.86
N ILE A 9 28.91 8.12 14.25
CA ILE A 9 27.53 8.10 14.70
C ILE A 9 26.84 6.79 14.34
N GLY A 10 27.32 6.10 13.29
CA GLY A 10 26.71 4.87 12.78
C GLY A 10 25.37 5.14 12.11
N LEU A 11 25.24 6.27 11.41
CA LEU A 11 23.99 6.65 10.72
C LEU A 11 23.61 5.60 9.68
N LYS A 12 22.35 5.15 9.76
CA LYS A 12 21.72 4.29 8.75
C LYS A 12 20.48 4.97 8.23
N VAL A 13 20.29 4.96 6.93
CA VAL A 13 19.14 5.58 6.26
C VAL A 13 18.48 4.55 5.38
N GLY A 14 17.16 4.42 5.52
CA GLY A 14 16.32 3.66 4.62
C GLY A 14 15.47 4.61 3.77
N LEU A 15 15.15 4.21 2.56
CA LEU A 15 14.29 4.96 1.66
C LEU A 15 13.14 4.08 1.18
N GLU A 16 11.91 4.54 1.34
CA GLU A 16 10.71 3.92 0.78
C GLU A 16 10.07 4.89 -0.20
N ILE A 17 9.74 4.38 -1.39
CA ILE A 17 9.09 5.17 -2.42
C ILE A 17 7.82 4.46 -2.86
N HIS A 18 6.69 5.18 -2.81
CA HIS A 18 5.41 4.72 -3.31
C HIS A 18 5.06 5.51 -4.56
N GLN A 19 4.92 4.83 -5.68
CA GLN A 19 4.60 5.46 -6.95
C GLN A 19 3.53 4.67 -7.69
N GLN A 20 2.43 5.32 -8.02
CA GLN A 20 1.43 4.76 -8.91
C GLN A 20 1.96 4.80 -10.35
N LEU A 21 1.98 3.66 -11.03
CA LEU A 21 2.49 3.55 -12.39
C LEU A 21 1.38 3.87 -13.42
N ASP A 22 1.80 4.43 -14.54
CA ASP A 22 0.91 4.74 -15.66
C ASP A 22 0.69 3.48 -16.52
N THR A 23 -0.11 2.56 -15.99
CA THR A 23 -0.51 1.31 -16.64
C THR A 23 -2.01 1.33 -16.90
N LYS A 24 -2.51 0.42 -17.75
CA LYS A 24 -3.94 0.34 -18.05
C LYS A 24 -4.78 -0.01 -16.83
N LYS A 25 -4.24 -0.84 -15.95
CA LYS A 25 -4.89 -1.27 -14.71
C LYS A 25 -3.93 -1.21 -13.55
N LYS A 26 -4.46 -1.23 -12.35
CA LYS A 26 -3.68 -1.24 -11.11
C LYS A 26 -2.94 -2.58 -10.94
N LEU A 27 -2.02 -2.61 -9.98
CA LEU A 27 -1.07 -3.71 -9.80
C LEU A 27 -1.73 -5.07 -9.60
N PHE A 28 -2.73 -5.16 -8.74
CA PHE A 28 -3.36 -6.42 -8.33
C PHE A 28 -4.86 -6.47 -8.54
N CYS A 29 -5.41 -5.59 -9.35
CA CYS A 29 -6.84 -5.60 -9.68
C CYS A 29 -7.08 -5.03 -11.09
N ASN A 30 -8.31 -5.13 -11.55
CA ASN A 30 -8.70 -4.68 -12.90
C ASN A 30 -9.13 -3.21 -12.94
N CYS A 31 -9.07 -2.48 -11.84
CA CYS A 31 -9.37 -1.06 -11.84
C CYS A 31 -8.39 -0.28 -12.70
N LYS A 32 -8.88 0.76 -13.38
CA LYS A 32 -8.01 1.66 -14.15
C LYS A 32 -7.02 2.37 -13.24
N SER A 33 -5.78 2.47 -13.68
CA SER A 33 -4.74 3.23 -13.01
C SER A 33 -4.88 4.71 -13.37
N VAL A 34 -5.81 5.39 -12.70
CA VAL A 34 -6.10 6.82 -12.92
C VAL A 34 -6.06 7.55 -11.59
N GLU A 35 -5.71 8.81 -11.63
CA GLU A 35 -5.78 9.68 -10.48
C GLU A 35 -7.21 10.18 -10.30
N ASN A 36 -7.82 9.83 -9.16
CA ASN A 36 -9.15 10.29 -8.80
C ASN A 36 -9.07 11.11 -7.51
N THR A 37 -9.57 12.33 -7.57
CA THR A 37 -9.62 13.24 -6.43
C THR A 37 -11.01 13.33 -5.81
N GLU A 38 -12.02 12.77 -6.46
CA GLU A 38 -13.40 12.81 -6.01
C GLU A 38 -13.82 11.50 -5.33
N TYR A 39 -14.60 11.64 -4.27
CA TYR A 39 -15.20 10.50 -3.58
C TYR A 39 -16.65 10.36 -4.00
N THR A 40 -17.06 9.16 -4.41
CA THR A 40 -18.45 8.86 -4.80
C THR A 40 -19.23 8.14 -3.71
N GLY A 41 -18.57 7.68 -2.68
CA GLY A 41 -19.21 6.97 -1.59
C GLY A 41 -18.28 6.80 -0.39
N LYS A 42 -18.82 6.18 0.64
CA LYS A 42 -18.08 5.81 1.84
C LYS A 42 -18.62 4.52 2.41
N PHE A 43 -17.78 3.78 3.11
CA PHE A 43 -18.18 2.62 3.88
C PHE A 43 -17.46 2.59 5.22
N THR A 44 -17.99 1.86 6.17
CA THR A 44 -17.41 1.75 7.50
C THR A 44 -17.12 0.29 7.82
N ARG A 45 -16.05 0.06 8.55
CA ARG A 45 -15.75 -1.23 9.13
C ARG A 45 -14.82 -1.07 10.34
N LYS A 46 -14.78 -2.10 11.17
CA LYS A 46 -13.80 -2.14 12.25
C LYS A 46 -12.43 -2.49 11.71
N LEU A 47 -11.41 -1.98 12.37
CA LEU A 47 -10.03 -2.31 12.04
C LEU A 47 -9.80 -3.81 12.23
N ARG A 48 -9.21 -4.47 11.23
CA ARG A 48 -8.84 -5.88 11.27
C ARG A 48 -7.33 -6.02 11.28
N ALA A 49 -6.79 -6.80 12.23
CA ALA A 49 -5.39 -7.15 12.23
C ALA A 49 -5.15 -8.29 11.22
N SER A 50 -4.22 -8.10 10.31
CA SER A 50 -3.83 -9.10 9.30
C SER A 50 -2.64 -9.91 9.78
N LYS A 51 -2.59 -11.20 9.43
CA LYS A 51 -1.42 -12.04 9.62
C LYS A 51 -0.37 -11.72 8.57
N SER A 52 0.90 -11.68 8.99
CA SER A 52 2.03 -11.60 8.06
C SER A 52 2.18 -12.91 7.27
N GLU A 53 3.06 -12.94 6.29
CA GLU A 53 3.39 -14.15 5.53
C GLU A 53 3.87 -15.30 6.44
N LEU A 54 4.47 -14.98 7.58
CA LEU A 54 4.89 -15.95 8.58
C LEU A 54 3.78 -16.40 9.53
N GLY A 55 2.54 -15.99 9.28
CA GLY A 55 1.38 -16.33 10.09
C GLY A 55 1.29 -15.60 11.43
N LYS A 56 2.13 -14.60 11.65
CA LYS A 56 2.14 -13.82 12.89
C LYS A 56 1.37 -12.50 12.69
N ILE A 57 0.64 -12.11 13.73
CA ILE A 57 -0.04 -10.82 13.78
C ILE A 57 0.88 -9.83 14.49
N ASP A 58 1.07 -8.65 13.89
CA ASP A 58 1.81 -7.57 14.55
C ASP A 58 1.12 -7.19 15.86
N PRO A 59 1.82 -7.20 17.00
CA PRO A 59 1.24 -6.83 18.29
C PRO A 59 0.63 -5.42 18.32
N ALA A 60 1.20 -4.46 17.60
CA ALA A 60 0.66 -3.12 17.50
C ALA A 60 -0.67 -3.10 16.74
N ALA A 61 -0.77 -3.85 15.64
CA ALA A 61 -2.02 -3.99 14.88
C ALA A 61 -3.10 -4.69 15.71
N LEU A 62 -2.74 -5.72 16.44
CA LEU A 62 -3.67 -6.42 17.35
C LEU A 62 -4.19 -5.49 18.44
N PHE A 63 -3.31 -4.70 19.05
CA PHE A 63 -3.69 -3.71 20.07
C PHE A 63 -4.65 -2.66 19.52
N GLU A 64 -4.38 -2.10 18.35
CA GLU A 64 -5.28 -1.13 17.70
C GLU A 64 -6.63 -1.76 17.35
N SER A 65 -6.66 -3.00 16.85
CA SER A 65 -7.91 -3.69 16.54
C SER A 65 -8.75 -3.97 17.80
N SER A 66 -8.12 -4.17 18.96
CA SER A 66 -8.81 -4.40 20.22
C SER A 66 -9.59 -3.19 20.73
N LYS A 67 -9.26 -1.98 20.27
CA LYS A 67 -9.96 -0.74 20.64
C LYS A 67 -11.37 -0.62 20.03
N SER A 68 -11.76 -1.53 19.16
CA SER A 68 -13.09 -1.58 18.53
C SER A 68 -13.49 -0.26 17.82
N LYS A 69 -12.53 0.48 17.31
CA LYS A 69 -12.79 1.72 16.55
C LYS A 69 -13.44 1.40 15.21
N THR A 70 -14.43 2.20 14.84
CA THR A 70 -15.01 2.16 13.51
C THR A 70 -14.22 3.09 12.58
N MET A 71 -13.72 2.53 11.48
CA MET A 71 -12.99 3.29 10.47
C MET A 71 -13.93 3.67 9.33
N VAL A 72 -13.86 4.91 8.90
CA VAL A 72 -14.61 5.41 7.74
C VAL A 72 -13.66 5.45 6.55
N TYR A 73 -14.03 4.75 5.48
CA TYR A 73 -13.26 4.72 4.23
C TYR A 73 -14.05 5.46 3.16
N TYR A 74 -13.38 6.41 2.52
CA TYR A 74 -13.91 7.10 1.35
C TYR A 74 -13.50 6.33 0.10
N GLU A 75 -14.42 6.22 -0.85
CA GLU A 75 -14.19 5.47 -2.07
C GLU A 75 -14.64 6.22 -3.31
N ASN A 76 -14.05 5.85 -4.46
CA ASN A 76 -14.58 6.18 -5.77
C ASN A 76 -14.98 4.87 -6.45
N GLN A 77 -16.28 4.67 -6.70
CA GLN A 77 -16.82 3.43 -7.24
C GLN A 77 -16.26 3.08 -8.63
N ASN A 78 -15.75 4.06 -9.36
CA ASN A 78 -15.15 3.84 -10.68
C ASN A 78 -13.69 3.36 -10.61
N SER A 79 -13.03 3.51 -9.47
CA SER A 79 -11.62 3.18 -9.31
C SER A 79 -11.29 2.29 -8.12
N ASN A 80 -12.28 1.94 -7.31
CA ASN A 80 -12.11 1.06 -6.17
C ASN A 80 -13.00 -0.17 -6.30
N CYS A 81 -12.39 -1.34 -6.33
CA CYS A 81 -13.09 -2.63 -6.39
C CYS A 81 -13.02 -3.36 -5.03
N LEU A 82 -13.57 -4.55 -4.98
CA LEU A 82 -13.56 -5.38 -3.78
C LEU A 82 -12.15 -5.76 -3.31
N VAL A 83 -11.20 -5.88 -4.23
CA VAL A 83 -9.79 -6.15 -3.87
C VAL A 83 -9.24 -5.01 -3.03
N GLU A 84 -9.48 -3.77 -3.42
CA GLU A 84 -8.99 -2.60 -2.69
C GLU A 84 -9.72 -2.36 -1.37
N LYS A 85 -10.94 -2.86 -1.27
CA LYS A 85 -11.71 -2.83 -0.03
C LYS A 85 -11.39 -3.99 0.92
N ASP A 86 -10.42 -4.83 0.56
CA ASP A 86 -10.03 -6.01 1.32
C ASP A 86 -11.17 -7.04 1.52
N GLU A 87 -12.04 -7.14 0.52
CA GLU A 87 -13.18 -8.07 0.50
C GLU A 87 -13.00 -9.22 -0.52
N GLU A 88 -11.94 -9.17 -1.30
CA GLU A 88 -11.61 -10.14 -2.35
C GLU A 88 -10.09 -10.33 -2.41
N PRO A 89 -9.58 -11.55 -2.67
CA PRO A 89 -8.14 -11.77 -2.84
C PRO A 89 -7.56 -10.97 -4.01
N PRO A 90 -6.29 -10.56 -3.94
CA PRO A 90 -5.62 -9.88 -5.05
C PRO A 90 -5.65 -10.71 -6.33
N HIS A 91 -5.81 -10.03 -7.47
CA HIS A 91 -5.64 -10.63 -8.78
C HIS A 91 -4.14 -10.83 -9.09
N ASN A 92 -3.84 -11.50 -10.20
CA ASN A 92 -2.48 -11.67 -10.65
C ASN A 92 -1.82 -10.31 -10.92
N LEU A 93 -0.52 -10.24 -10.66
CA LEU A 93 0.30 -9.06 -10.88
C LEU A 93 0.18 -8.57 -12.33
N ASP A 94 -0.02 -7.27 -12.50
CA ASP A 94 -0.02 -6.67 -13.84
C ASP A 94 1.35 -6.80 -14.50
N VAL A 95 1.39 -7.41 -15.67
CA VAL A 95 2.64 -7.72 -16.38
C VAL A 95 3.40 -6.46 -16.76
N LYS A 96 2.69 -5.42 -17.22
CA LYS A 96 3.32 -4.15 -17.59
C LYS A 96 3.94 -3.44 -16.41
N ALA A 97 3.27 -3.43 -15.26
CA ALA A 97 3.81 -2.89 -14.03
C ALA A 97 5.08 -3.64 -13.59
N LYS A 98 5.07 -4.96 -13.70
CA LYS A 98 6.23 -5.80 -13.41
C LYS A 98 7.43 -5.43 -14.30
N GLU A 99 7.21 -5.26 -15.60
CA GLU A 99 8.26 -4.86 -16.55
C GLU A 99 8.87 -3.51 -16.19
N ILE A 100 8.03 -2.53 -15.85
CA ILE A 100 8.47 -1.19 -15.46
C ILE A 100 9.32 -1.25 -14.19
N VAL A 101 8.87 -1.98 -13.18
CA VAL A 101 9.60 -2.12 -11.90
C VAL A 101 10.94 -2.81 -12.09
N LEU A 102 11.00 -3.86 -12.92
CA LEU A 102 12.26 -4.54 -13.22
C LEU A 102 13.23 -3.61 -13.95
N LEU A 103 12.74 -2.81 -14.89
CA LEU A 103 13.57 -1.85 -15.62
C LEU A 103 14.15 -0.79 -14.68
N VAL A 104 13.32 -0.20 -13.82
CA VAL A 104 13.75 0.80 -12.83
C VAL A 104 14.75 0.21 -11.85
N SER A 105 14.47 -0.98 -11.32
CA SER A 105 15.37 -1.66 -10.39
C SER A 105 16.73 -1.97 -11.01
N SER A 106 16.75 -2.30 -12.29
CA SER A 106 18.00 -2.56 -13.02
C SER A 106 18.82 -1.29 -13.24
N ALA A 107 18.18 -0.12 -13.31
CA ALA A 107 18.84 1.17 -13.50
C ALA A 107 19.38 1.76 -12.19
N LEU A 108 18.90 1.30 -11.06
CA LEU A 108 19.36 1.71 -9.75
C LEU A 108 20.42 0.74 -9.22
#